data_904d09ee812970ef7c451c925534d502
#
_entry.id   904d09ee812970ef7c451c925534d502
#
_cell.length_a   1.000
_cell.length_b   1.000
_cell.length_c   1.000
_cell.angle_alpha   90.00
_cell.angle_beta   90.00
_cell.angle_gamma   90.00
#
_symmetry.space_group_name_H-M   'P 1'
#
loop_
_entity.id
_entity.type
_entity.pdbx_description
1 polymer ?
#
loop_
_entity_poly.entity_id
_entity_poly.type
_entity_poly.pdbx_seq_one_letter_code
_entity_poly.pdbx_strand_id
1 'polypeptide(L)'
;VILVDFRGFDTLGEITVLALAGLGIVAMLQGLQLTAPTRDTAGRPWDTDAYPPIMATLTRILLPLALLVAVFILLRGHNQPGGGFIAGLITAVALIVQYLANGAVWTHQRMTSDSHPLVAWGLGIATLTGLASWLFGYPFLTSTYGHMDWPLVGEFELASAMAFDLGVFLVVVGATLMILVNLGGLHLALPGHKEKR
;
A
#
# COMPACT_ATOMS: atom_id res chain seq x y z
N VAL A 1 5.30 0.14 -25.23
CA VAL A 1 6.24 -0.93 -24.90
C VAL A 1 7.59 -0.35 -24.49
N ILE A 2 8.33 0.37 -25.33
CA ILE A 2 9.69 0.90 -25.04
C ILE A 2 9.71 1.75 -23.74
N LEU A 3 8.73 2.61 -23.52
CA LEU A 3 8.63 3.42 -22.29
C LEU A 3 8.41 2.58 -21.04
N VAL A 4 7.69 1.47 -21.14
CA VAL A 4 7.43 0.56 -20.01
C VAL A 4 8.70 -0.21 -19.66
N ASP A 5 9.44 -0.71 -20.65
CA ASP A 5 10.67 -1.47 -20.45
C ASP A 5 11.77 -0.63 -19.78
N PHE A 6 11.94 0.64 -20.18
CA PHE A 6 12.90 1.55 -19.55
C PHE A 6 12.48 1.98 -18.13
N ARG A 7 11.18 2.19 -17.89
CA ARG A 7 10.67 2.57 -16.57
C ARG A 7 10.51 1.41 -15.60
N GLY A 8 10.39 0.18 -16.11
CA GLY A 8 10.24 -1.02 -15.27
C GLY A 8 11.41 -1.23 -14.31
N PHE A 9 12.63 -0.99 -14.78
CA PHE A 9 13.82 -1.13 -13.94
C PHE A 9 13.89 -0.08 -12.83
N ASP A 10 13.60 1.18 -13.14
CA ASP A 10 13.53 2.25 -12.16
C ASP A 10 12.45 1.96 -11.12
N THR A 11 11.27 1.53 -11.56
CA THR A 11 10.15 1.18 -10.67
C THR A 11 10.48 -0.02 -9.77
N LEU A 12 11.24 -1.01 -10.26
CA LEU A 12 11.72 -2.12 -9.43
C LEU A 12 12.67 -1.60 -8.34
N GLY A 13 13.53 -0.65 -8.66
CA GLY A 13 14.40 0.05 -7.71
C GLY A 13 13.56 0.81 -6.67
N GLU A 14 12.58 1.59 -7.10
CA GLU A 14 11.68 2.37 -6.23
C GLU A 14 10.95 1.49 -5.21
N ILE A 15 10.33 0.39 -5.66
CA ILE A 15 9.62 -0.52 -4.74
C ILE A 15 10.56 -1.26 -3.80
N THR A 16 11.79 -1.56 -4.23
CA THR A 16 12.80 -2.17 -3.37
C THR A 16 13.21 -1.21 -2.26
N VAL A 17 13.48 0.06 -2.58
CA VAL A 17 13.78 1.10 -1.60
C VAL A 17 12.61 1.31 -0.65
N LEU A 18 11.37 1.32 -1.16
CA LEU A 18 10.17 1.46 -0.33
C LEU A 18 9.99 0.29 0.65
N ALA A 19 10.25 -0.95 0.19
CA ALA A 19 10.22 -2.13 1.03
C ALA A 19 11.29 -2.07 2.14
N LEU A 20 12.52 -1.68 1.79
CA LEU A 20 13.60 -1.50 2.75
C LEU A 20 13.30 -0.38 3.76
N ALA A 21 12.74 0.74 3.31
CA ALA A 21 12.34 1.84 4.19
C ALA A 21 11.25 1.38 5.18
N GLY A 22 10.25 0.64 4.70
CA GLY A 22 9.20 0.06 5.55
C GLY A 22 9.78 -0.86 6.62
N LEU A 23 10.65 -1.80 6.24
CA LEU A 23 11.34 -2.71 7.18
C LEU A 23 12.23 -1.94 8.16
N GLY A 24 12.93 -0.91 7.70
CA GLY A 24 13.75 -0.04 8.54
C GLY A 24 12.93 0.69 9.60
N ILE A 25 11.78 1.23 9.22
CA ILE A 25 10.85 1.88 10.16
C ILE A 25 10.36 0.87 11.21
N VAL A 26 9.94 -0.32 10.80
CA VAL A 26 9.51 -1.38 11.72
C VAL A 26 10.63 -1.73 12.71
N ALA A 27 11.85 -1.95 12.21
CA ALA A 27 13.00 -2.27 13.05
C ALA A 27 13.33 -1.16 14.06
N MET A 28 13.22 0.11 13.66
CA MET A 28 13.39 1.26 14.55
C MET A 28 12.29 1.33 15.60
N LEU A 29 11.03 1.08 15.22
CA LEU A 29 9.89 1.18 16.13
C LEU A 29 9.85 0.05 17.16
N GLN A 30 10.34 -1.15 16.84
CA GLN A 30 10.39 -2.30 17.78
C GLN A 30 11.27 -2.04 19.01
N GLY A 31 12.25 -1.12 18.91
CA GLY A 31 13.13 -0.75 20.03
C GLY A 31 12.66 0.45 20.85
N LEU A 32 11.58 1.13 20.43
CA LEU A 32 11.13 2.37 21.05
C LEU A 32 10.16 2.09 22.22
N GLN A 33 10.54 2.49 23.42
CA GLN A 33 9.64 2.61 24.57
C GLN A 33 9.18 4.07 24.68
N LEU A 34 8.01 4.38 24.12
CA LEU A 34 7.43 5.71 24.18
C LEU A 34 6.54 5.84 25.43
N THR A 35 6.77 6.89 26.22
CA THR A 35 5.87 7.30 27.30
C THR A 35 4.91 8.34 26.75
N ALA A 36 3.60 8.05 26.74
CA ALA A 36 2.61 9.04 26.33
C ALA A 36 2.58 10.21 27.31
N PRO A 37 2.50 11.45 26.82
CA PRO A 37 2.16 12.56 27.67
C PRO A 37 0.72 12.36 28.18
N THR A 38 0.53 12.46 29.50
CA THR A 38 -0.81 12.36 30.11
C THR A 38 -1.59 13.68 30.02
N ARG A 39 -0.90 14.77 29.69
CA ARG A 39 -1.48 16.12 29.58
C ARG A 39 -0.89 16.86 28.39
N ASP A 40 -1.68 17.76 27.79
CA ASP A 40 -1.22 18.68 26.75
C ASP A 40 -0.38 19.82 27.33
N THR A 41 0.16 20.68 26.48
CA THR A 41 0.93 21.87 26.89
C THR A 41 0.10 22.86 27.69
N ALA A 42 -1.22 22.80 27.67
CA ALA A 42 -2.14 23.61 28.45
C ALA A 42 -2.61 22.91 29.74
N GLY A 43 -2.04 21.75 30.08
CA GLY A 43 -2.35 21.01 31.32
C GLY A 43 -3.65 20.21 31.27
N ARG A 44 -4.35 20.14 30.14
CA ARG A 44 -5.58 19.37 29.95
C ARG A 44 -5.25 17.88 29.72
N PRO A 45 -6.13 16.94 30.15
CA PRO A 45 -5.97 15.55 29.83
C PRO A 45 -5.83 15.37 28.33
N TRP A 46 -4.84 14.56 27.89
CA TRP A 46 -4.68 14.24 26.49
C TRP A 46 -5.84 13.33 26.05
N ASP A 47 -6.76 13.87 25.23
CA ASP A 47 -7.88 13.11 24.71
C ASP A 47 -7.49 12.49 23.35
N THR A 48 -7.21 11.19 23.39
CA THR A 48 -6.80 10.42 22.21
C THR A 48 -7.97 9.87 21.41
N ASP A 49 -9.20 9.99 21.94
CA ASP A 49 -10.40 9.31 21.38
C ASP A 49 -11.37 10.28 20.69
N ALA A 50 -11.09 11.58 20.67
CA ALA A 50 -11.95 12.59 20.07
C ALA A 50 -11.72 12.73 18.57
N TYR A 51 -12.32 11.85 17.78
CA TYR A 51 -12.31 11.96 16.32
C TYR A 51 -13.56 12.68 15.80
N PRO A 52 -13.43 13.66 14.88
CA PRO A 52 -14.58 14.36 14.31
C PRO A 52 -15.51 13.39 13.57
N PRO A 53 -16.81 13.26 13.96
CA PRO A 53 -17.71 12.29 13.33
C PRO A 53 -17.96 12.59 11.84
N ILE A 54 -17.84 13.86 11.43
CA ILE A 54 -17.93 14.29 10.04
C ILE A 54 -16.82 13.64 9.21
N MET A 55 -15.59 13.61 9.74
CA MET A 55 -14.44 13.02 9.06
C MET A 55 -14.61 11.51 8.87
N ALA A 56 -15.08 10.80 9.91
CA ALA A 56 -15.37 9.37 9.86
C ALA A 56 -16.49 9.02 8.84
N THR A 57 -17.50 9.87 8.72
CA THR A 57 -18.60 9.67 7.75
C THR A 57 -18.10 9.92 6.32
N LEU A 58 -17.34 11.00 6.10
CA LEU A 58 -16.83 11.37 4.79
C LEU A 58 -15.85 10.30 4.26
N THR A 59 -14.92 9.84 5.09
CA THR A 59 -13.93 8.84 4.69
C THR A 59 -14.56 7.49 4.37
N ARG A 60 -15.69 7.12 5.00
CA ARG A 60 -16.44 5.91 4.68
C ARG A 60 -16.96 5.91 3.25
N ILE A 61 -17.32 7.08 2.72
CA ILE A 61 -17.79 7.23 1.33
C ILE A 61 -16.60 7.35 0.38
N LEU A 62 -15.56 8.10 0.77
CA LEU A 62 -14.39 8.34 -0.08
C LEU A 62 -13.54 7.09 -0.29
N LEU A 63 -13.46 6.19 0.69
CA LEU A 63 -12.63 4.98 0.57
C LEU A 63 -13.02 4.10 -0.62
N PRO A 64 -14.29 3.64 -0.77
CA PRO A 64 -14.66 2.80 -1.91
C PRO A 64 -14.50 3.54 -3.26
N LEU A 65 -14.73 4.85 -3.30
CA LEU A 65 -14.51 5.65 -4.49
C LEU A 65 -13.03 5.71 -4.87
N ALA A 66 -12.16 5.97 -3.90
CA ALA A 66 -10.71 5.99 -4.14
C ALA A 66 -10.18 4.61 -4.57
N LEU A 67 -10.69 3.51 -3.97
CA LEU A 67 -10.33 2.15 -4.38
C LEU A 67 -10.80 1.84 -5.80
N LEU A 68 -11.98 2.28 -6.19
CA LEU A 68 -12.49 2.12 -7.56
C LEU A 68 -11.59 2.87 -8.56
N VAL A 69 -11.19 4.09 -8.24
CA VAL A 69 -10.26 4.88 -9.07
C VAL A 69 -8.89 4.20 -9.12
N ALA A 70 -8.39 3.67 -8.00
CA ALA A 70 -7.12 2.96 -7.96
C ALA A 70 -7.13 1.72 -8.85
N VAL A 71 -8.18 0.90 -8.78
CA VAL A 71 -8.35 -0.27 -9.66
C VAL A 71 -8.42 0.14 -11.13
N PHE A 72 -9.17 1.19 -11.45
CA PHE A 72 -9.26 1.72 -12.81
C PHE A 72 -7.88 2.14 -13.35
N ILE A 73 -7.09 2.87 -12.56
CA ILE A 73 -5.75 3.32 -12.92
C ILE A 73 -4.76 2.14 -13.04
N LEU A 74 -4.88 1.14 -12.16
CA LEU A 74 -4.08 -0.08 -12.22
C LEU A 74 -4.30 -0.82 -13.55
N LEU A 75 -5.55 -1.06 -13.89
CA LEU A 75 -5.90 -1.79 -15.12
C LEU A 75 -5.57 -1.01 -16.40
N ARG A 76 -5.57 0.32 -16.33
CA ARG A 76 -5.26 1.18 -17.46
C ARG A 76 -3.74 1.31 -17.71
N GLY A 77 -2.89 1.00 -16.73
CA GLY A 77 -1.47 1.31 -16.72
C GLY A 77 -0.64 0.72 -17.86
N HIS A 78 -1.12 -0.33 -18.53
CA HIS A 78 -0.38 -0.99 -19.60
C HIS A 78 -0.41 -0.22 -20.95
N ASN A 79 -1.46 0.56 -21.22
CA ASN A 79 -1.63 1.28 -22.51
C ASN A 79 -1.74 2.80 -22.37
N GLN A 80 -2.00 3.31 -21.18
CA GLN A 80 -2.28 4.72 -20.92
C GLN A 80 -1.58 5.17 -19.62
N PRO A 81 -1.53 6.49 -19.34
CA PRO A 81 -0.96 6.99 -18.08
C PRO A 81 -1.67 6.36 -16.87
N GLY A 82 -0.91 5.63 -16.05
CA GLY A 82 -1.40 4.88 -14.90
C GLY A 82 -0.30 3.98 -14.35
N GLY A 83 -0.71 2.82 -13.82
CA GLY A 83 0.19 1.77 -13.36
C GLY A 83 0.11 1.49 -11.86
N GLY A 84 0.79 0.44 -11.44
CA GLY A 84 0.74 -0.09 -10.08
C GLY A 84 1.18 0.91 -9.02
N PHE A 85 2.19 1.72 -9.32
CA PHE A 85 2.72 2.69 -8.36
C PHE A 85 1.70 3.79 -8.03
N ILE A 86 1.09 4.42 -9.06
CA ILE A 86 0.10 5.49 -8.86
C ILE A 86 -1.16 4.93 -8.19
N ALA A 87 -1.63 3.76 -8.64
CA ALA A 87 -2.77 3.09 -8.03
C ALA A 87 -2.51 2.73 -6.56
N GLY A 88 -1.30 2.26 -6.25
CA GLY A 88 -0.84 1.99 -4.89
C GLY A 88 -0.82 3.23 -4.02
N LEU A 89 -0.33 4.36 -4.54
CA LEU A 89 -0.32 5.64 -3.80
C LEU A 89 -1.74 6.14 -3.50
N ILE A 90 -2.66 6.08 -4.46
CA ILE A 90 -4.06 6.47 -4.23
C ILE A 90 -4.67 5.62 -3.12
N THR A 91 -4.45 4.31 -3.16
CA THR A 91 -4.91 3.39 -2.12
C THR A 91 -4.25 3.70 -0.77
N ALA A 92 -2.94 3.95 -0.75
CA ALA A 92 -2.19 4.32 0.44
C ALA A 92 -2.74 5.59 1.09
N VAL A 93 -2.97 6.65 0.31
CA VAL A 93 -3.57 7.91 0.80
C VAL A 93 -4.97 7.67 1.36
N ALA A 94 -5.80 6.89 0.68
CA ALA A 94 -7.14 6.55 1.17
C ALA A 94 -7.11 5.81 2.51
N LEU A 95 -6.16 4.89 2.70
CA LEU A 95 -5.95 4.16 3.96
C LEU A 95 -5.41 5.07 5.07
N ILE A 96 -4.49 5.99 4.75
CA ILE A 96 -3.98 7.00 5.70
C ILE A 96 -5.12 7.91 6.17
N VAL A 97 -5.93 8.41 5.25
CA VAL A 97 -7.08 9.27 5.60
C VAL A 97 -8.10 8.50 6.46
N GLN A 98 -8.31 7.21 6.17
CA GLN A 98 -9.15 6.34 6.98
C GLN A 98 -8.58 6.15 8.39
N TYR A 99 -7.27 5.97 8.51
CA TYR A 99 -6.56 5.89 9.79
C TYR A 99 -6.72 7.18 10.62
N LEU A 100 -6.52 8.34 10.00
CA LEU A 100 -6.65 9.64 10.66
C LEU A 100 -8.09 9.93 11.11
N ALA A 101 -9.08 9.45 10.37
CA ALA A 101 -10.49 9.69 10.65
C ALA A 101 -11.08 8.80 11.74
N ASN A 102 -10.59 7.56 11.87
CA ASN A 102 -11.16 6.57 12.80
C ASN A 102 -10.21 6.19 13.95
N GLY A 103 -8.94 6.58 13.85
CA GLY A 103 -7.94 6.37 14.88
C GLY A 103 -7.28 4.99 14.88
N ALA A 104 -6.26 4.87 15.72
CA ALA A 104 -5.40 3.70 15.81
C ALA A 104 -6.15 2.42 16.24
N VAL A 105 -7.07 2.53 17.21
CA VAL A 105 -7.82 1.37 17.75
C VAL A 105 -8.68 0.73 16.68
N TRP A 106 -9.46 1.54 15.96
CA TRP A 106 -10.34 1.08 14.89
C TRP A 106 -9.54 0.44 13.75
N THR A 107 -8.43 1.08 13.38
CA THR A 107 -7.55 0.60 12.32
C THR A 107 -6.89 -0.71 12.71
N HIS A 108 -6.37 -0.81 13.93
CA HIS A 108 -5.74 -2.03 14.42
C HIS A 108 -6.71 -3.22 14.47
N GLN A 109 -7.96 -3.00 14.86
CA GLN A 109 -8.99 -4.05 14.88
C GLN A 109 -9.37 -4.59 13.50
N ARG A 110 -9.20 -3.79 12.43
CA ARG A 110 -9.58 -4.15 11.06
C ARG A 110 -8.39 -4.51 10.16
N MET A 111 -7.22 -3.99 10.46
CA MET A 111 -5.99 -4.15 9.67
C MET A 111 -4.92 -4.93 10.45
N THR A 112 -5.34 -5.85 11.31
CA THR A 112 -4.43 -6.74 12.08
C THR A 112 -3.70 -7.77 11.23
N SER A 113 -3.97 -7.81 9.94
CA SER A 113 -3.26 -8.72 9.04
C SER A 113 -1.79 -8.31 8.93
N ASP A 114 -0.92 -9.27 9.13
CA ASP A 114 0.52 -9.08 8.93
C ASP A 114 0.78 -8.57 7.51
N SER A 115 1.34 -7.36 7.38
CA SER A 115 1.55 -6.72 6.08
C SER A 115 2.86 -7.15 5.42
N HIS A 116 3.74 -7.88 6.13
CA HIS A 116 5.00 -8.38 5.60
C HIS A 116 4.81 -9.29 4.39
N PRO A 117 3.86 -10.27 4.40
CA PRO A 117 3.59 -11.10 3.24
C PRO A 117 3.16 -10.30 2.00
N LEU A 118 2.41 -9.20 2.18
CA LEU A 118 2.00 -8.36 1.04
C LEU A 118 3.21 -7.75 0.32
N VAL A 119 4.17 -7.21 1.07
CA VAL A 119 5.40 -6.64 0.52
C VAL A 119 6.24 -7.75 -0.14
N ALA A 120 6.38 -8.91 0.51
CA ALA A 120 7.15 -10.04 -0.01
C ALA A 120 6.53 -10.58 -1.32
N TRP A 121 5.22 -10.79 -1.35
CA TRP A 121 4.52 -11.23 -2.56
C TRP A 121 4.61 -10.20 -3.68
N GLY A 122 4.42 -8.91 -3.36
CA GLY A 122 4.54 -7.85 -4.35
C GLY A 122 5.92 -7.78 -4.99
N LEU A 123 6.97 -7.80 -4.18
CA LEU A 123 8.35 -7.80 -4.67
C LEU A 123 8.68 -9.09 -5.44
N GLY A 124 8.19 -10.24 -4.95
CA GLY A 124 8.32 -11.53 -5.61
C GLY A 124 7.67 -11.54 -6.99
N ILE A 125 6.43 -11.09 -7.11
CA ILE A 125 5.70 -11.02 -8.39
C ILE A 125 6.43 -10.10 -9.36
N ALA A 126 6.81 -8.89 -8.93
CA ALA A 126 7.53 -7.93 -9.79
C ALA A 126 8.86 -8.50 -10.29
N THR A 127 9.64 -9.12 -9.41
CA THR A 127 10.94 -9.74 -9.76
C THR A 127 10.76 -10.95 -10.69
N LEU A 128 9.79 -11.83 -10.38
CA LEU A 128 9.51 -13.02 -11.19
C LEU A 128 9.03 -12.63 -12.59
N THR A 129 8.21 -11.58 -12.71
CA THR A 129 7.79 -11.06 -14.02
C THR A 129 9.01 -10.59 -14.84
N GLY A 130 9.96 -9.90 -14.19
CA GLY A 130 11.20 -9.49 -14.85
C GLY A 130 12.08 -10.67 -15.27
N LEU A 131 12.20 -11.71 -14.42
CA LEU A 131 12.99 -12.91 -14.70
C LEU A 131 12.33 -13.79 -15.77
N ALA A 132 11.01 -13.80 -15.85
CA ALA A 132 10.28 -14.58 -16.86
C ALA A 132 10.69 -14.22 -18.29
N SER A 133 11.07 -12.97 -18.56
CA SER A 133 11.58 -12.53 -19.85
C SER A 133 12.79 -13.35 -20.31
N TRP A 134 13.71 -13.73 -19.40
CA TRP A 134 14.89 -14.53 -19.70
C TRP A 134 14.55 -15.96 -20.14
N LEU A 135 13.48 -16.56 -19.59
CA LEU A 135 13.04 -17.90 -19.98
C LEU A 135 12.60 -17.96 -21.44
N PHE A 136 12.18 -16.82 -21.99
CA PHE A 136 11.80 -16.68 -23.39
C PHE A 136 12.92 -16.12 -24.29
N GLY A 137 14.13 -15.94 -23.75
CA GLY A 137 15.29 -15.45 -24.50
C GLY A 137 15.32 -13.93 -24.74
N TYR A 138 14.48 -13.17 -24.02
CA TYR A 138 14.43 -11.70 -24.10
C TYR A 138 15.23 -11.05 -22.97
N PRO A 139 15.66 -9.78 -23.13
CA PRO A 139 16.28 -9.01 -22.05
C PRO A 139 15.37 -8.93 -20.80
N PHE A 140 16.00 -8.70 -19.63
CA PHE A 140 15.27 -8.54 -18.36
C PHE A 140 14.21 -7.44 -18.46
N LEU A 141 13.01 -7.68 -17.91
CA LEU A 141 11.86 -6.77 -17.92
C LEU A 141 11.31 -6.44 -19.34
N THR A 142 11.59 -7.23 -20.35
CA THR A 142 10.92 -7.06 -21.65
C THR A 142 9.46 -7.44 -21.53
N SER A 143 8.58 -6.49 -21.87
CA SER A 143 7.13 -6.75 -21.86
C SER A 143 6.67 -7.49 -23.11
N THR A 144 5.83 -8.49 -22.90
CA THR A 144 5.15 -9.23 -23.97
C THR A 144 3.64 -9.02 -23.81
N TYR A 145 2.93 -8.93 -24.91
CA TYR A 145 1.47 -8.84 -24.94
C TYR A 145 0.87 -10.00 -25.71
N GLY A 146 -0.24 -10.52 -25.20
CA GLY A 146 -1.03 -11.55 -25.87
C GLY A 146 -2.48 -11.08 -25.95
N HIS A 147 -3.11 -11.30 -27.09
CA HIS A 147 -4.54 -11.09 -27.27
C HIS A 147 -5.28 -12.35 -26.81
N MET A 148 -6.15 -12.21 -25.83
CA MET A 148 -7.09 -13.26 -25.42
C MET A 148 -8.51 -12.79 -25.68
N ASP A 149 -9.22 -13.51 -26.54
CA ASP A 149 -10.65 -13.31 -26.75
C ASP A 149 -11.43 -13.97 -25.62
N TRP A 150 -11.99 -13.19 -24.73
CA TRP A 150 -12.87 -13.71 -23.68
C TRP A 150 -14.33 -13.46 -24.04
N PRO A 151 -15.19 -14.50 -24.01
CA PRO A 151 -16.56 -14.45 -24.57
C PRO A 151 -17.51 -13.46 -23.88
N LEU A 152 -17.14 -12.86 -22.73
CA LEU A 152 -17.95 -11.91 -21.96
C LEU A 152 -17.41 -10.47 -21.97
N VAL A 153 -16.13 -10.26 -22.30
CA VAL A 153 -15.44 -8.96 -22.15
C VAL A 153 -14.85 -8.45 -23.48
N GLY A 154 -14.84 -9.28 -24.52
CA GLY A 154 -14.20 -8.96 -25.81
C GLY A 154 -12.69 -9.21 -25.81
N GLU A 155 -11.97 -8.54 -26.72
CA GLU A 155 -10.51 -8.63 -26.82
C GLU A 155 -9.86 -8.00 -25.58
N PHE A 156 -9.22 -8.84 -24.75
CA PHE A 156 -8.47 -8.38 -23.59
C PHE A 156 -6.98 -8.59 -23.83
N GLU A 157 -6.22 -7.49 -23.86
CA GLU A 157 -4.77 -7.52 -23.96
C GLU A 157 -4.18 -7.85 -22.58
N LEU A 158 -3.69 -9.08 -22.41
CA LEU A 158 -2.92 -9.46 -21.22
C LEU A 158 -1.45 -9.15 -21.48
N ALA A 159 -0.98 -8.06 -20.90
CA ALA A 159 0.43 -7.71 -20.93
C ALA A 159 1.13 -8.22 -19.67
N SER A 160 2.34 -8.77 -19.83
CA SER A 160 3.20 -9.13 -18.68
C SER A 160 3.45 -7.92 -17.76
N ALA A 161 3.39 -6.70 -18.30
CA ALA A 161 3.43 -5.44 -17.57
C ALA A 161 2.33 -5.33 -16.49
N MET A 162 1.14 -5.92 -16.69
CA MET A 162 0.07 -5.91 -15.68
C MET A 162 0.44 -6.73 -14.44
N ALA A 163 1.12 -7.86 -14.61
CA ALA A 163 1.59 -8.66 -13.49
C ALA A 163 2.68 -7.91 -12.70
N PHE A 164 3.58 -7.23 -13.40
CA PHE A 164 4.57 -6.35 -12.78
C PHE A 164 3.90 -5.22 -12.00
N ASP A 165 2.96 -4.51 -12.60
CA ASP A 165 2.19 -3.42 -11.99
C ASP A 165 1.40 -3.88 -10.76
N LEU A 166 0.85 -5.08 -10.78
CA LEU A 166 0.20 -5.69 -9.62
C LEU A 166 1.22 -5.90 -8.48
N GLY A 167 2.43 -6.39 -8.79
CA GLY A 167 3.51 -6.53 -7.82
C GLY A 167 3.88 -5.18 -7.19
N VAL A 168 4.04 -4.14 -8.01
CA VAL A 168 4.31 -2.77 -7.57
C VAL A 168 3.21 -2.26 -6.65
N PHE A 169 1.96 -2.41 -7.04
CA PHE A 169 0.78 -2.03 -6.24
C PHE A 169 0.80 -2.68 -4.85
N LEU A 170 1.05 -3.98 -4.79
CA LEU A 170 1.11 -4.73 -3.53
C LEU A 170 2.22 -4.25 -2.61
N VAL A 171 3.41 -3.92 -3.15
CA VAL A 171 4.51 -3.37 -2.35
C VAL A 171 4.14 -2.01 -1.76
N VAL A 172 3.60 -1.10 -2.57
CA VAL A 172 3.23 0.26 -2.12
C VAL A 172 2.18 0.20 -1.03
N VAL A 173 1.11 -0.57 -1.24
CA VAL A 173 0.04 -0.74 -0.25
C VAL A 173 0.55 -1.47 0.99
N GLY A 174 1.32 -2.55 0.81
CA GLY A 174 1.86 -3.35 1.89
C GLY A 174 2.84 -2.56 2.78
N ALA A 175 3.74 -1.78 2.19
CA ALA A 175 4.66 -0.93 2.93
C ALA A 175 3.91 0.16 3.72
N THR A 176 2.88 0.77 3.12
CA THR A 176 2.05 1.77 3.80
C THR A 176 1.30 1.16 4.98
N LEU A 177 0.65 0.00 4.79
CA LEU A 177 -0.04 -0.71 5.88
C LEU A 177 0.93 -1.11 7.00
N MET A 178 2.12 -1.59 6.64
CA MET A 178 3.15 -1.98 7.60
C MET A 178 3.56 -0.80 8.47
N ILE A 179 3.74 0.39 7.90
CA ILE A 179 4.06 1.61 8.64
C ILE A 179 2.88 2.02 9.53
N LEU A 180 1.65 2.06 8.98
CA LEU A 180 0.47 2.49 9.73
C LEU A 180 0.15 1.59 10.92
N VAL A 181 0.22 0.26 10.73
CA VAL A 181 -0.07 -0.72 11.79
C VAL A 181 0.97 -0.63 12.91
N ASN A 182 2.24 -0.48 12.56
CA ASN A 182 3.31 -0.37 13.58
C ASN A 182 3.24 0.97 14.35
N LEU A 183 2.97 2.09 13.66
CA LEU A 183 2.74 3.38 14.34
C LEU A 183 1.50 3.33 15.25
N GLY A 184 0.40 2.70 14.77
CA GLY A 184 -0.80 2.51 15.58
C GLY A 184 -0.58 1.59 16.78
N GLY A 185 0.24 0.56 16.63
CA GLY A 185 0.63 -0.35 17.70
C GLY A 185 1.38 0.35 18.84
N LEU A 186 2.24 1.29 18.52
CA LEU A 186 2.92 2.13 19.53
C LEU A 186 1.91 2.94 20.34
N HIS A 187 0.92 3.54 19.70
CA HIS A 187 -0.12 4.31 20.37
C HIS A 187 -0.94 3.45 21.35
N LEU A 188 -1.26 2.21 20.98
CA LEU A 188 -2.00 1.27 21.83
C LEU A 188 -1.18 0.71 22.98
N ALA A 189 0.15 0.69 22.89
CA ALA A 189 1.06 0.23 23.94
C ALA A 189 1.26 1.25 25.07
N LEU A 190 0.74 2.48 24.91
CA LEU A 190 0.88 3.55 25.89
C LEU A 190 0.02 3.31 27.14
N PRO A 191 0.52 3.59 28.37
CA PRO A 191 -0.11 3.18 29.64
C PRO A 191 -1.54 3.68 29.91
N GLY A 192 -1.95 4.76 29.26
CA GLY A 192 -3.30 5.35 29.44
C GLY A 192 -4.44 4.62 28.73
N HIS A 193 -4.15 3.69 27.83
CA HIS A 193 -5.17 3.02 27.00
C HIS A 193 -5.65 1.67 27.59
N LYS A 194 -4.91 1.11 28.54
CA LYS A 194 -5.24 -0.20 29.17
C LYS A 194 -6.40 -0.16 30.18
N GLU A 195 -6.85 1.02 30.59
CA GLU A 195 -7.80 1.17 31.70
C GLU A 195 -9.28 1.26 31.28
N LYS A 196 -9.58 1.23 29.97
CA LYS A 196 -10.97 1.35 29.42
C LYS A 196 -11.48 0.07 28.73
N ARG A 197 -11.08 -1.10 29.22
CA ARG A 197 -11.72 -2.38 28.82
C ARG A 197 -12.69 -2.86 29.87
#